data_8fc58e54f9268bef716f9ba7ae91a974
#
_entry.id   8fc58e54f9268bef716f9ba7ae91a974
#
_cell.length_a   1.000
_cell.length_b   1.000
_cell.length_c   1.000
_cell.angle_alpha   90.00
_cell.angle_beta   90.00
_cell.angle_gamma   90.00
#
_symmetry.space_group_name_H-M   'P 1'
#
loop_
_entity.id
_entity.type
_entity.pdbx_description
1 polymer ?
#
loop_
_entity_poly.entity_id
_entity_poly.type
_entity_poly.pdbx_seq_one_letter_code
_entity_poly.pdbx_strand_id
1 'polypeptide(L)'
;MEPNQDNGNRISRKSFLRICGSVIAGGSILGVTGNLLWKMFTRPDDIFYGVDKKSTTINRSHVNNIVSPYRKVSAFKISDQIDAFDLYEGRLIVAAPNNIYVYEPSGALVSNFPVGSSVRDVTVDDDRVYLLYPTRVEVYDLEGGWIRDWEACSEESDYGSLTVLSGNVIVTDAANKNICMYTIEGGFVKFIQSPSGFIVPSYSFGITNIDGVVYCSNPGRHLVESYSPEGEYISSFGKPGGAAGLFSGCCNPVYLAGTPTGEIITSEKGIPRISCYGKNGEFHSVLLDEKALGGGHAAYEVRVWDDKLVVAGKDALSIFQYDKKLAVQTACSTCGIDCPLKIGVTI
;
A
#
# COMPACT_ATOMS: atom_id res chain seq x y z
N MET A 1 -16.99 -14.56 42.76
CA MET A 1 -17.63 -14.32 41.46
C MET A 1 -16.51 -13.98 40.48
N GLU A 2 -16.04 -14.98 39.76
CA GLU A 2 -15.00 -14.81 38.73
C GLU A 2 -15.65 -14.38 37.42
N PRO A 3 -15.04 -13.48 36.64
CA PRO A 3 -15.57 -13.13 35.34
C PRO A 3 -15.21 -14.21 34.31
N ASN A 4 -16.22 -14.65 33.59
CA ASN A 4 -16.21 -15.62 32.51
C ASN A 4 -15.27 -15.17 31.38
N GLN A 5 -14.22 -15.95 31.11
CA GLN A 5 -13.35 -15.78 29.94
C GLN A 5 -14.10 -16.34 28.72
N ASP A 6 -14.45 -15.46 27.81
CA ASP A 6 -15.00 -15.80 26.50
C ASP A 6 -13.84 -16.32 25.61
N ASN A 7 -13.73 -17.64 25.54
CA ASN A 7 -12.79 -18.34 24.68
C ASN A 7 -13.32 -18.34 23.24
N GLY A 8 -13.12 -17.24 22.52
CA GLY A 8 -13.33 -17.18 21.09
C GLY A 8 -12.40 -18.17 20.38
N ASN A 9 -12.92 -19.28 19.92
CA ASN A 9 -12.23 -20.32 19.14
C ASN A 9 -11.60 -19.70 17.88
N ARG A 10 -10.32 -19.32 17.94
CA ARG A 10 -9.53 -18.92 16.77
C ARG A 10 -9.13 -20.16 15.98
N ILE A 11 -9.68 -20.33 14.80
CA ILE A 11 -9.32 -21.42 13.89
C ILE A 11 -8.07 -21.00 13.12
N SER A 12 -6.97 -21.76 13.23
CA SER A 12 -5.74 -21.50 12.46
C SER A 12 -5.96 -21.71 10.96
N ARG A 13 -5.17 -21.02 10.12
CA ARG A 13 -5.21 -21.15 8.65
C ARG A 13 -5.08 -22.63 8.21
N LYS A 14 -4.23 -23.40 8.87
CA LYS A 14 -4.05 -24.85 8.64
C LYS A 14 -5.32 -25.65 8.99
N SER A 15 -5.98 -25.30 10.09
CA SER A 15 -7.26 -25.90 10.48
C SER A 15 -8.39 -25.50 9.55
N PHE A 16 -8.45 -24.23 9.12
CA PHE A 16 -9.40 -23.75 8.14
C PHE A 16 -9.23 -24.45 6.78
N LEU A 17 -8.01 -24.58 6.27
CA LEU A 17 -7.72 -25.29 5.03
C LEU A 17 -8.01 -26.80 5.13
N ARG A 18 -7.79 -27.42 6.29
CA ARG A 18 -8.19 -28.83 6.52
C ARG A 18 -9.70 -29.00 6.52
N ILE A 19 -10.44 -28.08 7.13
CA ILE A 19 -11.92 -28.08 7.12
C ILE A 19 -12.44 -27.91 5.68
N CYS A 20 -11.91 -26.95 4.92
CA CYS A 20 -12.27 -26.76 3.52
C CYS A 20 -11.89 -27.98 2.65
N GLY A 21 -10.70 -28.55 2.85
CA GLY A 21 -10.25 -29.77 2.15
C GLY A 21 -11.12 -31.01 2.46
N SER A 22 -11.58 -31.15 3.69
CA SER A 22 -12.48 -32.26 4.11
C SER A 22 -13.88 -32.15 3.51
N VAL A 23 -14.36 -30.91 3.33
CA VAL A 23 -15.67 -30.66 2.69
C VAL A 23 -15.62 -30.98 1.19
N ILE A 24 -14.47 -30.75 0.53
CA ILE A 24 -14.28 -31.10 -0.90
C ILE A 24 -14.16 -32.62 -1.10
N ALA A 25 -13.54 -33.32 -0.16
CA ALA A 25 -13.37 -34.79 -0.26
C ALA A 25 -14.66 -35.59 0.13
N GLY A 26 -15.58 -34.97 0.87
CA GLY A 26 -16.87 -35.56 1.28
C GLY A 26 -18.06 -35.29 0.33
N GLY A 27 -17.83 -34.75 -0.84
CA GLY A 27 -18.81 -34.09 -1.73
C GLY A 27 -19.78 -34.98 -2.50
N SER A 28 -20.29 -36.08 -1.94
CA SER A 28 -21.32 -36.90 -2.63
C SER A 28 -22.70 -36.90 -1.99
N ILE A 29 -22.98 -36.16 -0.92
CA ILE A 29 -24.24 -36.29 -0.18
C ILE A 29 -25.07 -34.98 -0.08
N LEU A 30 -24.57 -33.82 -0.48
CA LEU A 30 -25.30 -32.57 -0.27
C LEU A 30 -25.31 -31.63 -1.49
N GLY A 31 -26.00 -32.04 -2.55
CA GLY A 31 -26.20 -31.21 -3.75
C GLY A 31 -26.91 -29.86 -3.51
N VAL A 32 -27.56 -29.67 -2.34
CA VAL A 32 -28.24 -28.42 -1.97
C VAL A 32 -27.30 -27.47 -1.20
N THR A 33 -26.44 -27.99 -0.36
CA THR A 33 -25.47 -27.18 0.42
C THR A 33 -24.28 -26.70 -0.39
N GLY A 34 -23.84 -27.46 -1.40
CA GLY A 34 -22.77 -27.06 -2.31
C GLY A 34 -23.12 -25.83 -3.14
N ASN A 35 -24.39 -25.75 -3.56
CA ASN A 35 -24.88 -24.58 -4.32
C ASN A 35 -25.04 -23.32 -3.45
N LEU A 36 -25.35 -23.50 -2.16
CA LEU A 36 -25.41 -22.38 -1.20
C LEU A 36 -24.01 -21.88 -0.84
N LEU A 37 -23.07 -22.80 -0.59
CA LEU A 37 -21.66 -22.46 -0.35
C LEU A 37 -21.01 -21.83 -1.59
N TRP A 38 -21.25 -22.37 -2.78
CA TRP A 38 -20.77 -21.78 -4.02
C TRP A 38 -21.31 -20.36 -4.22
N LYS A 39 -22.58 -20.09 -3.94
CA LYS A 39 -23.18 -18.74 -3.97
C LYS A 39 -22.59 -17.81 -2.91
N MET A 40 -22.20 -18.32 -1.75
CA MET A 40 -21.51 -17.54 -0.72
C MET A 40 -20.08 -17.16 -1.13
N PHE A 41 -19.38 -18.03 -1.87
CA PHE A 41 -18.02 -17.76 -2.32
C PHE A 41 -17.92 -17.03 -3.67
N THR A 42 -18.97 -17.09 -4.51
CA THR A 42 -19.00 -16.42 -5.83
C THR A 42 -19.74 -15.08 -5.84
N ARG A 43 -20.31 -14.66 -4.70
CA ARG A 43 -20.88 -13.33 -4.51
C ARG A 43 -20.37 -12.70 -3.22
N PRO A 44 -19.09 -12.27 -3.20
CA PRO A 44 -18.54 -11.55 -2.04
C PRO A 44 -19.25 -10.22 -1.79
N ASP A 45 -19.83 -9.61 -2.83
CA ASP A 45 -20.27 -8.22 -2.83
C ASP A 45 -21.65 -8.00 -2.17
N ASP A 46 -22.51 -9.03 -2.12
CA ASP A 46 -23.90 -8.90 -1.66
C ASP A 46 -24.08 -9.13 -0.14
N ILE A 47 -23.11 -9.73 0.55
CA ILE A 47 -23.30 -10.21 1.94
C ILE A 47 -22.68 -9.28 2.98
N PHE A 48 -21.66 -8.47 2.62
CA PHE A 48 -20.89 -7.74 3.63
C PHE A 48 -21.28 -6.28 3.84
N TYR A 49 -22.07 -5.64 2.99
CA TYR A 49 -22.18 -4.17 3.07
C TYR A 49 -23.58 -3.57 3.01
N GLY A 50 -24.68 -4.32 2.86
CA GLY A 50 -26.03 -3.73 2.82
C GLY A 50 -26.13 -2.56 1.81
N VAL A 51 -25.32 -2.57 0.76
CA VAL A 51 -25.30 -1.50 -0.24
C VAL A 51 -26.47 -1.68 -1.18
N ASP A 52 -27.34 -0.71 -1.19
CA ASP A 52 -28.50 -0.65 -2.08
C ASP A 52 -28.04 -0.81 -3.56
N LYS A 53 -28.55 -1.84 -4.24
CA LYS A 53 -28.17 -2.21 -5.62
C LYS A 53 -28.34 -1.09 -6.65
N LYS A 54 -28.95 0.03 -6.27
CA LYS A 54 -29.14 1.20 -7.15
C LYS A 54 -27.94 2.13 -7.23
N SER A 55 -26.93 2.00 -6.36
CA SER A 55 -25.80 2.95 -6.31
C SER A 55 -24.51 2.47 -6.97
N THR A 56 -24.43 1.23 -7.45
CA THR A 56 -23.19 0.63 -8.00
C THR A 56 -23.00 0.78 -9.50
N THR A 57 -23.78 1.58 -10.17
CA THR A 57 -23.40 2.02 -11.51
C THR A 57 -22.34 3.10 -11.34
N ILE A 58 -21.07 2.67 -11.27
CA ILE A 58 -19.93 3.58 -11.35
C ILE A 58 -20.14 4.37 -12.63
N ASN A 59 -20.47 5.65 -12.48
CA ASN A 59 -20.63 6.53 -13.62
C ASN A 59 -19.23 6.84 -14.17
N ARG A 60 -18.71 5.91 -15.01
CA ARG A 60 -17.39 6.00 -15.64
C ARG A 60 -17.19 7.30 -16.41
N SER A 61 -18.28 8.02 -16.71
CA SER A 61 -18.19 9.31 -17.41
C SER A 61 -17.48 10.41 -16.60
N HIS A 62 -17.51 10.35 -15.28
CA HIS A 62 -16.77 11.30 -14.44
C HIS A 62 -15.29 10.94 -14.23
N VAL A 63 -14.92 9.68 -14.42
CA VAL A 63 -13.52 9.21 -14.30
C VAL A 63 -12.71 9.56 -15.55
N ASN A 64 -13.36 9.66 -16.70
CA ASN A 64 -12.70 9.79 -18.02
C ASN A 64 -12.17 11.20 -18.35
N ASN A 65 -12.39 12.20 -17.49
CA ASN A 65 -11.98 13.59 -17.75
C ASN A 65 -10.89 14.11 -16.80
N ILE A 66 -10.31 13.25 -15.96
CA ILE A 66 -9.18 13.63 -15.13
C ILE A 66 -7.93 13.58 -16.01
N VAL A 67 -7.35 14.73 -16.28
CA VAL A 67 -6.07 14.83 -16.99
C VAL A 67 -4.98 14.84 -15.91
N SER A 68 -4.09 13.86 -15.94
CA SER A 68 -2.94 13.83 -15.04
C SER A 68 -2.06 15.07 -15.24
N PRO A 69 -1.66 15.79 -14.19
CA PRO A 69 -0.70 16.89 -14.30
C PRO A 69 0.73 16.42 -14.53
N TYR A 70 0.95 15.12 -14.57
CA TYR A 70 2.26 14.51 -14.79
C TYR A 70 2.32 13.82 -16.14
N ARG A 71 3.48 13.90 -16.80
CA ARG A 71 3.77 13.16 -18.03
C ARG A 71 4.94 12.22 -17.83
N LYS A 72 4.87 11.05 -18.42
CA LYS A 72 5.98 10.09 -18.43
C LYS A 72 7.14 10.67 -19.25
N VAL A 73 8.30 10.79 -18.63
CA VAL A 73 9.51 11.34 -19.27
C VAL A 73 10.53 10.27 -19.57
N SER A 74 10.61 9.22 -18.76
CA SER A 74 11.48 8.09 -19.02
C SER A 74 10.91 6.81 -18.39
N ALA A 75 11.45 5.69 -18.82
CA ALA A 75 11.30 4.40 -18.15
C ALA A 75 12.52 3.54 -18.48
N PHE A 76 12.91 2.71 -17.53
CA PHE A 76 13.94 1.71 -17.76
C PHE A 76 13.48 0.34 -17.24
N LYS A 77 13.86 -0.68 -17.98
CA LYS A 77 13.58 -2.06 -17.59
C LYS A 77 14.63 -2.57 -16.62
N ILE A 78 14.15 -3.37 -15.69
CA ILE A 78 14.94 -4.20 -14.81
C ILE A 78 14.97 -5.60 -15.42
N SER A 79 16.03 -6.36 -15.24
CA SER A 79 16.16 -7.71 -15.78
C SER A 79 15.14 -8.69 -15.20
N ASP A 80 14.66 -8.39 -13.99
CA ASP A 80 13.76 -9.24 -13.22
C ASP A 80 12.42 -8.55 -12.93
N GLN A 81 11.49 -9.25 -12.32
CA GLN A 81 10.28 -8.67 -11.76
C GLN A 81 10.66 -7.77 -10.57
N ILE A 82 10.00 -6.64 -10.44
CA ILE A 82 10.13 -5.76 -9.28
C ILE A 82 9.20 -6.28 -8.19
N ASP A 83 9.76 -6.61 -7.03
CA ASP A 83 9.00 -6.97 -5.83
C ASP A 83 8.63 -5.72 -5.03
N ALA A 84 9.59 -4.82 -4.81
CA ALA A 84 9.42 -3.53 -4.15
C ALA A 84 10.57 -2.58 -4.55
N PHE A 85 10.46 -1.29 -4.22
CA PHE A 85 11.58 -0.37 -4.39
C PHE A 85 11.52 0.78 -3.39
N ASP A 86 12.68 1.37 -3.13
CA ASP A 86 12.78 2.61 -2.36
C ASP A 86 13.70 3.62 -3.04
N LEU A 87 13.71 4.84 -2.52
CA LEU A 87 14.46 5.97 -3.03
C LEU A 87 15.33 6.52 -1.90
N TYR A 88 16.64 6.41 -2.05
CA TYR A 88 17.59 6.86 -1.04
C TYR A 88 18.72 7.66 -1.68
N GLU A 89 18.96 8.88 -1.22
CA GLU A 89 19.99 9.79 -1.72
C GLU A 89 20.04 9.93 -3.25
N GLY A 90 18.88 9.98 -3.88
CA GLY A 90 18.73 10.09 -5.33
C GLY A 90 19.00 8.79 -6.10
N ARG A 91 19.21 7.65 -5.42
CA ARG A 91 19.35 6.33 -6.01
C ARG A 91 18.07 5.52 -5.83
N LEU A 92 17.85 4.60 -6.73
CA LEU A 92 16.72 3.65 -6.70
C LEU A 92 17.24 2.31 -6.20
N ILE A 93 16.75 1.89 -5.04
CA ILE A 93 17.02 0.58 -4.45
C ILE A 93 15.86 -0.32 -4.83
N VAL A 94 16.11 -1.31 -5.69
CA VAL A 94 15.07 -2.14 -6.29
C VAL A 94 15.24 -3.58 -5.83
N ALA A 95 14.24 -4.08 -5.14
CA ALA A 95 14.16 -5.47 -4.76
C ALA A 95 13.52 -6.28 -5.90
N ALA A 96 14.18 -7.36 -6.26
CA ALA A 96 13.71 -8.34 -7.22
C ALA A 96 13.92 -9.75 -6.64
N PRO A 97 13.35 -10.80 -7.24
CA PRO A 97 13.57 -12.16 -6.76
C PRO A 97 15.07 -12.48 -6.65
N ASN A 98 15.54 -12.75 -5.43
CA ASN A 98 16.91 -13.14 -5.08
C ASN A 98 18.00 -12.05 -5.27
N ASN A 99 17.64 -10.79 -5.57
CA ASN A 99 18.61 -9.70 -5.72
C ASN A 99 18.06 -8.35 -5.27
N ILE A 100 18.95 -7.53 -4.74
CA ILE A 100 18.72 -6.09 -4.59
C ILE A 100 19.63 -5.38 -5.60
N TYR A 101 19.07 -4.46 -6.36
CA TYR A 101 19.77 -3.64 -7.34
C TYR A 101 19.78 -2.18 -6.89
N VAL A 102 20.89 -1.51 -7.09
CA VAL A 102 21.03 -0.06 -6.89
C VAL A 102 21.21 0.60 -8.25
N TYR A 103 20.28 1.47 -8.63
CA TYR A 103 20.32 2.19 -9.90
C TYR A 103 20.44 3.69 -9.69
N GLU A 104 21.15 4.35 -10.62
CA GLU A 104 20.96 5.77 -10.83
C GLU A 104 19.59 6.05 -11.45
N PRO A 105 19.03 7.25 -11.30
CA PRO A 105 17.74 7.61 -11.94
C PRO A 105 17.77 7.55 -13.48
N SER A 106 18.95 7.55 -14.07
CA SER A 106 19.16 7.31 -15.50
C SER A 106 18.87 5.88 -15.94
N GLY A 107 18.74 4.94 -14.97
CA GLY A 107 18.67 3.51 -15.21
C GLY A 107 20.03 2.81 -15.28
N ALA A 108 21.13 3.51 -15.01
CA ALA A 108 22.44 2.90 -14.93
C ALA A 108 22.58 2.09 -13.63
N LEU A 109 22.94 0.81 -13.73
CA LEU A 109 23.19 -0.05 -12.59
C LEU A 109 24.48 0.41 -11.89
N VAL A 110 24.39 0.69 -10.58
CA VAL A 110 25.53 1.07 -9.72
C VAL A 110 26.11 -0.17 -9.05
N SER A 111 25.26 -0.96 -8.39
CA SER A 111 25.67 -2.18 -7.70
C SER A 111 24.48 -3.14 -7.56
N ASN A 112 24.76 -4.36 -7.16
CA ASN A 112 23.73 -5.30 -6.73
C ASN A 112 24.31 -6.29 -5.72
N PHE A 113 23.44 -6.91 -4.94
CA PHE A 113 23.81 -8.02 -4.05
C PHE A 113 22.70 -9.05 -3.94
N PRO A 114 23.06 -10.33 -3.74
CA PRO A 114 22.08 -11.41 -3.66
C PRO A 114 21.35 -11.41 -2.32
N VAL A 115 20.07 -11.81 -2.34
CA VAL A 115 19.24 -12.08 -1.17
C VAL A 115 18.57 -13.45 -1.31
N GLY A 116 18.09 -14.01 -0.20
CA GLY A 116 17.64 -15.40 -0.16
C GLY A 116 16.34 -15.72 -0.90
N SER A 117 15.46 -14.73 -1.11
CA SER A 117 14.15 -14.89 -1.75
C SER A 117 13.51 -13.55 -2.02
N SER A 118 12.37 -13.55 -2.71
CA SER A 118 11.52 -12.35 -2.92
C SER A 118 11.13 -11.70 -1.61
N VAL A 119 11.20 -10.38 -1.55
CA VAL A 119 10.81 -9.56 -0.42
C VAL A 119 9.39 -9.00 -0.60
N ARG A 120 8.78 -8.57 0.47
CA ARG A 120 7.48 -7.88 0.45
C ARG A 120 7.62 -6.39 0.29
N ASP A 121 8.67 -5.84 0.89
CA ASP A 121 8.95 -4.40 0.92
C ASP A 121 10.42 -4.15 1.16
N VAL A 122 10.90 -2.98 0.78
CA VAL A 122 12.26 -2.49 1.05
C VAL A 122 12.19 -1.04 1.49
N THR A 123 12.97 -0.70 2.50
CA THR A 123 13.15 0.68 2.95
C THR A 123 14.60 0.91 3.32
N VAL A 124 15.11 2.08 2.99
CA VAL A 124 16.47 2.50 3.35
C VAL A 124 16.40 3.65 4.36
N ASP A 125 17.14 3.51 5.45
CA ASP A 125 17.27 4.53 6.49
C ASP A 125 18.69 4.47 7.09
N ASP A 126 19.34 5.60 7.23
CA ASP A 126 20.68 5.73 7.83
C ASP A 126 21.70 4.69 7.28
N ASP A 127 21.84 4.63 5.94
CA ASP A 127 22.74 3.71 5.21
C ASP A 127 22.44 2.20 5.45
N ARG A 128 21.25 1.86 5.92
CA ARG A 128 20.80 0.49 6.12
C ARG A 128 19.61 0.16 5.24
N VAL A 129 19.70 -0.99 4.59
CA VAL A 129 18.66 -1.55 3.74
C VAL A 129 17.86 -2.56 4.56
N TYR A 130 16.63 -2.24 4.87
CA TYR A 130 15.68 -3.10 5.56
C TYR A 130 14.85 -3.86 4.54
N LEU A 131 14.94 -5.17 4.55
CA LEU A 131 14.20 -6.08 3.68
C LEU A 131 13.10 -6.78 4.46
N LEU A 132 11.87 -6.60 4.04
CA LEU A 132 10.72 -7.25 4.66
C LEU A 132 10.37 -8.53 3.93
N TYR A 133 10.36 -9.62 4.66
CA TYR A 133 9.81 -10.91 4.22
C TYR A 133 8.48 -11.19 4.92
N PRO A 134 7.70 -12.17 4.49
CA PRO A 134 6.41 -12.48 5.14
C PRO A 134 6.49 -12.72 6.64
N THR A 135 7.62 -13.24 7.14
CA THR A 135 7.78 -13.65 8.55
C THR A 135 9.06 -13.17 9.21
N ARG A 136 9.82 -12.29 8.57
CA ARG A 136 11.06 -11.76 9.16
C ARG A 136 11.46 -10.43 8.51
N VAL A 137 12.38 -9.74 9.17
CA VAL A 137 13.09 -8.58 8.63
C VAL A 137 14.58 -8.93 8.58
N GLU A 138 15.24 -8.61 7.48
CA GLU A 138 16.70 -8.67 7.33
C GLU A 138 17.25 -7.27 7.10
N VAL A 139 18.43 -6.98 7.63
CA VAL A 139 19.08 -5.67 7.51
C VAL A 139 20.48 -5.86 6.92
N TYR A 140 20.76 -5.08 5.90
CA TYR A 140 22.04 -5.03 5.18
C TYR A 140 22.60 -3.62 5.18
N ASP A 141 23.89 -3.48 4.94
CA ASP A 141 24.47 -2.20 4.52
C ASP A 141 24.22 -1.94 3.01
N LEU A 142 24.56 -0.77 2.53
CA LEU A 142 24.38 -0.39 1.12
C LEU A 142 25.25 -1.20 0.14
N GLU A 143 26.30 -1.82 0.62
CA GLU A 143 27.21 -2.71 -0.14
C GLU A 143 26.71 -4.16 -0.18
N GLY A 144 25.65 -4.48 0.57
CA GLY A 144 25.06 -5.82 0.67
C GLY A 144 25.70 -6.70 1.75
N GLY A 145 26.44 -6.10 2.68
CA GLY A 145 26.91 -6.76 3.88
C GLY A 145 25.74 -7.01 4.83
N TRP A 146 25.53 -8.29 5.19
CA TRP A 146 24.51 -8.64 6.17
C TRP A 146 24.84 -8.09 7.55
N ILE A 147 23.88 -7.42 8.19
CA ILE A 147 24.06 -6.83 9.52
C ILE A 147 23.35 -7.66 10.59
N ARG A 148 22.05 -7.94 10.37
CA ARG A 148 21.20 -8.71 11.30
C ARG A 148 19.90 -9.12 10.66
N ASP A 149 19.15 -9.94 11.38
CA ASP A 149 17.77 -10.29 11.09
C ASP A 149 16.98 -10.53 12.38
N TRP A 150 15.67 -10.57 12.29
CA TRP A 150 14.78 -11.03 13.34
C TRP A 150 13.47 -11.59 12.75
N GLU A 151 12.94 -12.58 13.43
CA GLU A 151 11.69 -13.23 13.08
C GLU A 151 10.48 -12.37 13.49
N ALA A 152 9.34 -12.62 12.86
CA ALA A 152 8.07 -12.06 13.25
C ALA A 152 7.68 -12.46 14.68
N CYS A 153 6.88 -11.59 15.33
CA CYS A 153 6.43 -11.82 16.69
C CYS A 153 5.36 -12.92 16.83
N SER A 154 4.94 -13.55 15.73
CA SER A 154 3.99 -14.66 15.69
C SER A 154 4.29 -15.58 14.52
N GLU A 155 4.16 -16.90 14.71
CA GLU A 155 4.25 -17.90 13.63
C GLU A 155 3.16 -17.73 12.55
N GLU A 156 2.06 -17.03 12.88
CA GLU A 156 0.96 -16.75 11.97
C GLU A 156 1.12 -15.42 11.23
N SER A 157 2.17 -14.64 11.52
CA SER A 157 2.40 -13.34 10.90
C SER A 157 2.53 -13.44 9.37
N ASP A 158 1.98 -12.44 8.68
CA ASP A 158 2.17 -12.22 7.25
C ASP A 158 2.40 -10.72 7.03
N TYR A 159 3.66 -10.33 7.05
CA TYR A 159 4.08 -8.94 6.96
C TYR A 159 3.79 -8.35 5.58
N GLY A 160 3.27 -7.12 5.55
CA GLY A 160 2.84 -6.44 4.34
C GLY A 160 3.77 -5.33 3.87
N SER A 161 4.11 -4.41 4.74
CA SER A 161 4.93 -3.23 4.43
C SER A 161 5.66 -2.76 5.67
N LEU A 162 6.78 -2.02 5.50
CA LEU A 162 7.55 -1.47 6.60
C LEU A 162 7.92 -0.01 6.39
N THR A 163 8.22 0.67 7.49
CA THR A 163 8.85 1.99 7.51
C THR A 163 9.75 2.12 8.72
N VAL A 164 10.74 3.01 8.65
CA VAL A 164 11.67 3.28 9.76
C VAL A 164 11.46 4.71 10.23
N LEU A 165 11.28 4.91 11.53
CA LEU A 165 11.08 6.24 12.11
C LEU A 165 11.59 6.29 13.54
N SER A 166 12.38 7.32 13.88
CA SER A 166 12.84 7.60 15.25
C SER A 166 13.50 6.40 15.93
N GLY A 167 14.34 5.65 15.21
CA GLY A 167 15.02 4.47 15.74
C GLY A 167 14.14 3.22 15.92
N ASN A 168 12.95 3.23 15.30
CA ASN A 168 12.05 2.08 15.31
C ASN A 168 11.76 1.61 13.87
N VAL A 169 11.66 0.30 13.71
CA VAL A 169 11.13 -0.36 12.50
C VAL A 169 9.68 -0.72 12.75
N ILE A 170 8.80 -0.21 11.93
CA ILE A 170 7.34 -0.31 12.09
C ILE A 170 6.80 -1.12 10.92
N VAL A 171 6.19 -2.27 11.22
CA VAL A 171 5.82 -3.29 10.23
C VAL A 171 4.34 -3.61 10.33
N THR A 172 3.63 -3.62 9.21
CA THR A 172 2.23 -4.06 9.15
C THR A 172 2.13 -5.58 9.09
N ASP A 173 1.26 -6.15 9.91
CA ASP A 173 0.98 -7.59 9.93
C ASP A 173 -0.47 -7.85 9.48
N ALA A 174 -0.61 -8.32 8.25
CA ALA A 174 -1.91 -8.52 7.62
C ALA A 174 -2.67 -9.71 8.20
N ALA A 175 -1.98 -10.76 8.65
CA ALA A 175 -2.61 -11.93 9.24
C ALA A 175 -3.16 -11.62 10.64
N ASN A 176 -2.39 -10.92 11.47
CA ASN A 176 -2.79 -10.56 12.83
C ASN A 176 -3.57 -9.23 12.89
N LYS A 177 -3.65 -8.48 11.77
CA LYS A 177 -4.38 -7.21 11.68
C LYS A 177 -3.92 -6.21 12.73
N ASN A 178 -2.62 -6.05 12.84
CA ASN A 178 -1.96 -5.07 13.71
C ASN A 178 -0.72 -4.51 13.03
N ILE A 179 -0.08 -3.57 13.69
CA ILE A 179 1.25 -3.07 13.33
C ILE A 179 2.19 -3.47 14.45
N CYS A 180 3.33 -4.06 14.10
CA CYS A 180 4.40 -4.41 15.02
C CYS A 180 5.45 -3.30 15.03
N MET A 181 5.87 -2.86 16.19
CA MET A 181 6.97 -1.93 16.37
C MET A 181 8.17 -2.65 16.97
N TYR A 182 9.33 -2.48 16.35
CA TYR A 182 10.62 -3.01 16.80
C TYR A 182 11.63 -1.88 16.92
N THR A 183 12.65 -2.04 17.74
CA THR A 183 13.83 -1.18 17.65
C THR A 183 14.60 -1.51 16.35
N ILE A 184 15.52 -0.63 15.94
CA ILE A 184 16.42 -0.91 14.79
C ILE A 184 17.36 -2.10 15.04
N GLU A 185 17.50 -2.56 16.29
CA GLU A 185 18.23 -3.78 16.67
C GLU A 185 17.34 -5.04 16.63
N GLY A 186 16.05 -4.94 16.27
CA GLY A 186 15.11 -6.05 16.18
C GLY A 186 14.40 -6.41 17.48
N GLY A 187 14.58 -5.63 18.55
CA GLY A 187 13.85 -5.81 19.82
C GLY A 187 12.38 -5.43 19.66
N PHE A 188 11.46 -6.34 19.98
CA PHE A 188 10.04 -6.04 19.94
C PHE A 188 9.67 -4.98 20.99
N VAL A 189 8.96 -3.94 20.59
CA VAL A 189 8.54 -2.83 21.47
C VAL A 189 7.08 -2.99 21.85
N LYS A 190 6.17 -2.99 20.87
CA LYS A 190 4.72 -3.10 21.11
C LYS A 190 3.94 -3.40 19.83
N PHE A 191 2.67 -3.73 20.01
CA PHE A 191 1.68 -3.69 18.94
C PHE A 191 0.98 -2.33 18.90
N ILE A 192 0.71 -1.85 17.68
CA ILE A 192 -0.15 -0.69 17.43
C ILE A 192 -1.46 -1.20 16.83
N GLN A 193 -2.57 -0.77 17.39
CA GLN A 193 -3.91 -1.19 16.98
C GLN A 193 -4.70 0.00 16.45
N SER A 194 -5.51 -0.22 15.42
CA SER A 194 -6.50 0.77 14.99
C SER A 194 -7.63 0.88 16.02
N PRO A 195 -8.06 2.09 16.38
CA PRO A 195 -9.25 2.27 17.24
C PRO A 195 -10.51 1.63 16.67
N SER A 196 -10.60 1.54 15.35
CA SER A 196 -11.72 0.92 14.64
C SER A 196 -11.47 -0.53 14.25
N GLY A 197 -10.29 -1.07 14.53
CA GLY A 197 -9.78 -2.35 14.08
C GLY A 197 -9.36 -2.33 12.60
N PHE A 198 -8.23 -2.96 12.27
CA PHE A 198 -7.80 -3.11 10.87
C PHE A 198 -8.62 -4.17 10.14
N ILE A 199 -9.02 -3.85 8.90
CA ILE A 199 -9.64 -4.79 7.96
C ILE A 199 -8.74 -4.86 6.72
N VAL A 200 -8.09 -6.01 6.51
CA VAL A 200 -7.08 -6.22 5.47
C VAL A 200 -7.51 -7.35 4.52
N PRO A 201 -8.44 -7.09 3.58
CA PRO A 201 -9.08 -8.17 2.80
C PRO A 201 -8.14 -8.87 1.82
N SER A 202 -7.11 -8.20 1.32
CA SER A 202 -6.22 -8.72 0.26
C SER A 202 -4.76 -8.72 0.68
N TYR A 203 -4.48 -8.76 1.97
CA TYR A 203 -3.12 -8.64 2.50
C TYR A 203 -2.37 -7.36 2.08
N SER A 204 -3.05 -6.42 1.43
CA SER A 204 -2.51 -5.10 1.10
C SER A 204 -2.62 -4.22 2.35
N PHE A 205 -1.48 -3.84 2.93
CA PHE A 205 -1.43 -3.15 4.20
C PHE A 205 -0.24 -2.20 4.19
N GLY A 206 -0.35 -1.12 3.41
CA GLY A 206 0.72 -0.15 3.19
C GLY A 206 0.96 0.73 4.41
N ILE A 207 2.23 1.07 4.65
CA ILE A 207 2.68 2.00 5.69
C ILE A 207 3.78 2.91 5.13
N THR A 208 3.87 4.11 5.65
CA THR A 208 4.96 5.06 5.38
C THR A 208 5.10 6.03 6.53
N ASN A 209 6.22 6.75 6.60
CA ASN A 209 6.33 7.90 7.48
C ASN A 209 6.48 9.19 6.68
N ILE A 210 5.91 10.28 7.18
CA ILE A 210 5.96 11.61 6.55
C ILE A 210 6.08 12.63 7.67
N ASP A 211 7.15 13.42 7.67
CA ASP A 211 7.40 14.48 8.67
C ASP A 211 7.25 13.98 10.13
N GLY A 212 7.76 12.80 10.45
CA GLY A 212 7.70 12.25 11.80
C GLY A 212 6.33 11.68 12.22
N VAL A 213 5.41 11.52 11.29
CA VAL A 213 4.10 10.87 11.50
C VAL A 213 4.04 9.59 10.69
N VAL A 214 3.59 8.51 11.31
CA VAL A 214 3.35 7.23 10.63
C VAL A 214 1.96 7.24 10.00
N TYR A 215 1.87 6.93 8.72
CA TYR A 215 0.61 6.77 7.98
C TYR A 215 0.45 5.31 7.56
N CYS A 216 -0.72 4.75 7.84
CA CYS A 216 -1.02 3.36 7.54
C CYS A 216 -2.36 3.24 6.82
N SER A 217 -2.44 2.41 5.81
CA SER A 217 -3.71 2.11 5.16
C SER A 217 -4.59 1.19 6.04
N ASN A 218 -5.89 1.43 6.09
CA ASN A 218 -6.90 0.49 6.59
C ASN A 218 -7.86 0.18 5.44
N PRO A 219 -7.43 -0.67 4.49
CA PRO A 219 -8.02 -0.73 3.15
C PRO A 219 -9.46 -1.25 3.13
N GLY A 220 -9.83 -2.17 4.02
CA GLY A 220 -11.20 -2.63 4.12
C GLY A 220 -12.16 -1.64 4.79
N ARG A 221 -11.63 -0.59 5.41
CA ARG A 221 -12.40 0.56 5.92
C ARG A 221 -12.33 1.77 5.01
N HIS A 222 -11.53 1.72 3.95
CA HIS A 222 -11.30 2.84 3.03
C HIS A 222 -10.72 4.06 3.75
N LEU A 223 -9.75 3.81 4.65
CA LEU A 223 -9.11 4.85 5.45
C LEU A 223 -7.59 4.82 5.28
N VAL A 224 -6.99 5.98 5.48
CA VAL A 224 -5.61 6.16 5.91
C VAL A 224 -5.65 6.63 7.35
N GLU A 225 -4.94 5.96 8.22
CA GLU A 225 -4.83 6.30 9.64
C GLU A 225 -3.44 6.83 9.93
N SER A 226 -3.32 7.79 10.86
CA SER A 226 -2.06 8.37 11.27
C SER A 226 -1.77 8.11 12.74
N TYR A 227 -0.47 7.94 13.04
CA TYR A 227 0.02 7.60 14.38
C TYR A 227 1.28 8.42 14.70
N SER A 228 1.51 8.70 15.97
CA SER A 228 2.75 9.33 16.44
C SER A 228 3.94 8.37 16.26
N PRO A 229 5.19 8.85 16.38
CA PRO A 229 6.38 7.99 16.40
C PRO A 229 6.33 6.90 17.49
N GLU A 230 5.61 7.16 18.58
CA GLU A 230 5.39 6.21 19.67
C GLU A 230 4.22 5.25 19.40
N GLY A 231 3.53 5.40 18.23
CA GLY A 231 2.42 4.54 17.83
C GLY A 231 1.07 4.89 18.45
N GLU A 232 0.89 6.12 18.93
CA GLU A 232 -0.41 6.59 19.42
C GLU A 232 -1.25 7.13 18.24
N TYR A 233 -2.52 6.72 18.19
CA TYR A 233 -3.43 7.15 17.13
C TYR A 233 -3.65 8.67 17.16
N ILE A 234 -3.55 9.30 15.99
CA ILE A 234 -3.76 10.75 15.82
C ILE A 234 -5.08 11.03 15.11
N SER A 235 -5.25 10.51 13.90
CA SER A 235 -6.42 10.79 13.07
C SER A 235 -6.60 9.78 11.95
N SER A 236 -7.69 9.89 11.21
CA SER A 236 -7.89 9.16 9.96
C SER A 236 -8.68 9.97 8.95
N PHE A 237 -8.48 9.66 7.67
CA PHE A 237 -9.27 10.21 6.57
C PHE A 237 -9.56 9.14 5.53
N GLY A 238 -10.48 9.45 4.63
CA GLY A 238 -10.90 8.57 3.55
C GLY A 238 -12.37 8.17 3.66
N LYS A 239 -12.95 7.77 2.56
CA LYS A 239 -14.33 7.29 2.46
C LYS A 239 -14.44 6.33 1.27
N PRO A 240 -15.37 5.36 1.30
CA PRO A 240 -15.62 4.49 0.16
C PRO A 240 -16.25 5.25 -1.01
N GLY A 241 -15.85 4.93 -2.23
CA GLY A 241 -16.47 5.45 -3.46
C GLY A 241 -15.56 5.41 -4.66
N GLY A 242 -16.14 5.55 -5.87
CA GLY A 242 -15.39 5.55 -7.14
C GLY A 242 -14.93 6.94 -7.61
N ALA A 243 -15.45 8.02 -7.04
CA ALA A 243 -15.05 9.38 -7.41
C ALA A 243 -13.62 9.70 -6.98
N ALA A 244 -13.00 10.72 -7.58
CA ALA A 244 -11.70 11.22 -7.14
C ALA A 244 -11.78 11.67 -5.67
N GLY A 245 -10.74 11.36 -4.89
CA GLY A 245 -10.70 11.63 -3.45
C GLY A 245 -11.43 10.60 -2.58
N LEU A 246 -12.04 9.58 -3.17
CA LEU A 246 -12.67 8.46 -2.46
C LEU A 246 -11.96 7.16 -2.81
N PHE A 247 -11.91 6.19 -1.92
CA PHE A 247 -11.26 4.90 -2.13
C PHE A 247 -12.25 3.87 -2.70
N SER A 248 -11.93 3.35 -3.89
CA SER A 248 -12.81 2.42 -4.62
C SER A 248 -12.63 0.96 -4.21
N GLY A 249 -13.63 0.13 -4.49
CA GLY A 249 -13.55 -1.33 -4.28
C GLY A 249 -13.53 -1.72 -2.80
N CYS A 250 -12.92 -2.86 -2.47
CA CYS A 250 -12.94 -3.42 -1.11
C CYS A 250 -11.60 -3.35 -0.37
N CYS A 251 -10.53 -2.84 -1.00
CA CYS A 251 -9.18 -2.96 -0.46
C CYS A 251 -8.26 -1.83 -0.95
N ASN A 252 -8.68 -0.59 -0.74
CA ASN A 252 -7.93 0.62 -1.05
C ASN A 252 -7.86 1.58 0.14
N PRO A 253 -6.80 2.40 0.25
CA PRO A 253 -5.62 2.41 -0.61
C PRO A 253 -4.67 1.23 -0.34
N VAL A 254 -3.79 0.92 -1.31
CA VAL A 254 -2.80 -0.17 -1.24
C VAL A 254 -1.44 0.33 -0.79
N TYR A 255 -0.85 1.28 -1.54
CA TYR A 255 0.44 1.87 -1.23
C TYR A 255 0.29 3.31 -0.76
N LEU A 256 1.20 3.72 0.08
CA LEU A 256 1.34 5.08 0.60
C LEU A 256 2.75 5.59 0.35
N ALA A 257 2.87 6.89 0.10
CA ALA A 257 4.15 7.59 0.03
C ALA A 257 3.98 9.03 0.51
N GLY A 258 5.09 9.69 0.83
CA GLY A 258 5.11 11.10 1.19
C GLY A 258 5.73 11.97 0.12
N THR A 259 5.32 13.23 0.05
CA THR A 259 6.06 14.28 -0.67
C THR A 259 7.07 14.96 0.25
N PRO A 260 8.11 15.61 -0.28
CA PRO A 260 9.03 16.43 0.52
C PRO A 260 8.34 17.59 1.26
N THR A 261 7.14 17.97 0.85
CA THR A 261 6.30 19.02 1.48
C THR A 261 5.33 18.47 2.53
N GLY A 262 5.35 17.14 2.75
CA GLY A 262 4.57 16.47 3.77
C GLY A 262 3.14 16.09 3.34
N GLU A 263 2.84 16.11 2.05
CA GLU A 263 1.57 15.63 1.52
C GLU A 263 1.58 14.09 1.44
N ILE A 264 0.39 13.50 1.50
CA ILE A 264 0.20 12.06 1.48
C ILE A 264 -0.18 11.62 0.08
N ILE A 265 0.56 10.68 -0.47
CA ILE A 265 0.26 10.03 -1.75
C ILE A 265 -0.34 8.65 -1.48
N THR A 266 -1.43 8.35 -2.16
CA THR A 266 -2.08 7.04 -2.12
C THR A 266 -2.07 6.40 -3.50
N SER A 267 -1.92 5.09 -3.56
CA SER A 267 -2.08 4.29 -4.79
C SER A 267 -3.21 3.29 -4.63
N GLU A 268 -4.11 3.27 -5.61
CA GLU A 268 -5.32 2.45 -5.61
C GLU A 268 -5.29 1.40 -6.72
N LYS A 269 -5.96 0.27 -6.47
CA LYS A 269 -6.24 -0.79 -7.46
C LYS A 269 -7.72 -0.81 -7.86
N GLY A 270 -8.05 -1.54 -8.94
CA GLY A 270 -9.42 -1.66 -9.44
C GLY A 270 -9.80 -0.52 -10.38
N ILE A 271 -9.65 0.70 -9.93
CA ILE A 271 -9.56 1.93 -10.73
C ILE A 271 -8.17 2.49 -10.41
N PRO A 272 -7.13 2.04 -11.15
CA PRO A 272 -5.76 2.42 -10.83
C PRO A 272 -5.59 3.94 -10.90
N ARG A 273 -5.16 4.52 -9.80
CA ARG A 273 -4.81 5.94 -9.75
C ARG A 273 -3.86 6.21 -8.59
N ILE A 274 -3.09 7.26 -8.73
CA ILE A 274 -2.24 7.81 -7.68
C ILE A 274 -2.80 9.19 -7.34
N SER A 275 -3.17 9.37 -6.09
CA SER A 275 -3.85 10.58 -5.58
C SER A 275 -3.02 11.26 -4.51
N CYS A 276 -3.17 12.58 -4.37
CA CYS A 276 -2.51 13.42 -3.38
C CYS A 276 -3.51 14.00 -2.40
N TYR A 277 -3.14 13.99 -1.12
CA TYR A 277 -3.92 14.54 -0.01
C TYR A 277 -3.03 15.41 0.87
N GLY A 278 -3.61 16.45 1.46
CA GLY A 278 -2.96 17.24 2.51
C GLY A 278 -2.78 16.43 3.80
N LYS A 279 -1.95 16.94 4.72
CA LYS A 279 -1.67 16.33 6.04
C LYS A 279 -2.94 16.09 6.88
N ASN A 280 -3.98 16.89 6.65
CA ASN A 280 -5.29 16.76 7.28
C ASN A 280 -6.25 15.80 6.54
N GLY A 281 -5.78 15.12 5.49
CA GLY A 281 -6.58 14.22 4.66
C GLY A 281 -7.48 14.93 3.63
N GLU A 282 -7.28 16.22 3.39
CA GLU A 282 -7.98 16.94 2.33
C GLU A 282 -7.47 16.46 0.96
N PHE A 283 -8.40 16.08 0.10
CA PHE A 283 -8.07 15.66 -1.26
C PHE A 283 -7.60 16.85 -2.11
N HIS A 284 -6.41 16.75 -2.65
CA HIS A 284 -5.85 17.77 -3.53
C HIS A 284 -6.09 17.46 -5.00
N SER A 285 -5.63 16.31 -5.48
CA SER A 285 -5.73 15.93 -6.89
C SER A 285 -5.44 14.47 -7.16
N VAL A 286 -5.83 13.99 -8.33
CA VAL A 286 -5.28 12.78 -8.94
C VAL A 286 -4.00 13.17 -9.68
N LEU A 287 -2.88 12.57 -9.30
CA LEU A 287 -1.56 12.80 -9.92
C LEU A 287 -1.40 11.97 -11.19
N LEU A 288 -1.77 10.68 -11.14
CA LEU A 288 -1.76 9.76 -12.28
C LEU A 288 -3.08 8.99 -12.31
N ASP A 289 -3.72 9.00 -13.47
CA ASP A 289 -4.95 8.26 -13.73
C ASP A 289 -4.66 6.87 -14.35
N GLU A 290 -5.71 6.08 -14.55
CA GLU A 290 -5.64 4.76 -15.17
C GLU A 290 -4.91 4.78 -16.51
N LYS A 291 -5.13 5.82 -17.33
CA LYS A 291 -4.49 5.96 -18.63
C LYS A 291 -2.99 6.21 -18.53
N ALA A 292 -2.58 7.08 -17.62
CA ALA A 292 -1.16 7.38 -17.39
C ALA A 292 -0.41 6.16 -16.84
N LEU A 293 -1.08 5.34 -16.02
CA LEU A 293 -0.54 4.11 -15.43
C LEU A 293 -0.56 2.90 -16.40
N GLY A 294 -1.16 3.03 -17.57
CA GLY A 294 -1.22 1.94 -18.57
C GLY A 294 -2.40 0.98 -18.38
N GLY A 295 -3.36 1.32 -17.55
CA GLY A 295 -4.57 0.52 -17.31
C GLY A 295 -4.33 -0.69 -16.40
N GLY A 296 -5.28 -1.63 -16.43
CA GLY A 296 -5.22 -2.85 -15.63
C GLY A 296 -6.01 -2.77 -14.33
N HIS A 297 -5.66 -3.63 -13.37
CA HIS A 297 -6.39 -3.74 -12.09
C HIS A 297 -5.46 -3.63 -10.88
N ALA A 298 -4.15 -3.58 -11.09
CA ALA A 298 -3.14 -3.52 -10.05
C ALA A 298 -3.02 -2.12 -9.44
N ALA A 299 -2.58 -2.04 -8.20
CA ALA A 299 -2.00 -0.82 -7.65
C ALA A 299 -0.52 -0.75 -8.03
N TYR A 300 0.01 0.44 -8.03
CA TYR A 300 1.40 0.71 -8.42
C TYR A 300 2.13 1.31 -7.21
N GLU A 301 3.24 0.73 -6.85
CA GLU A 301 4.10 1.34 -5.85
C GLU A 301 4.69 2.64 -6.41
N VAL A 302 4.78 3.66 -5.58
CA VAL A 302 5.20 5.01 -5.96
C VAL A 302 6.13 5.59 -4.92
N ARG A 303 7.14 6.33 -5.39
CA ARG A 303 7.98 7.21 -4.57
C ARG A 303 8.06 8.57 -5.22
N VAL A 304 8.30 9.58 -4.40
CA VAL A 304 8.49 10.96 -4.85
C VAL A 304 9.96 11.31 -4.83
N TRP A 305 10.45 11.81 -5.94
CA TRP A 305 11.81 12.29 -6.10
C TRP A 305 11.77 13.71 -6.66
N ASP A 306 12.04 14.69 -5.79
CA ASP A 306 11.88 16.12 -6.10
C ASP A 306 10.45 16.41 -6.64
N ASP A 307 10.37 16.89 -7.89
CA ASP A 307 9.11 17.15 -8.60
C ASP A 307 8.65 15.98 -9.50
N LYS A 308 9.23 14.79 -9.30
CA LYS A 308 8.96 13.60 -10.09
C LYS A 308 8.27 12.51 -9.27
N LEU A 309 7.50 11.70 -9.96
CA LEU A 309 6.99 10.44 -9.43
C LEU A 309 7.76 9.29 -10.09
N VAL A 310 8.28 8.39 -9.29
CA VAL A 310 8.81 7.11 -9.74
C VAL A 310 7.76 6.05 -9.43
N VAL A 311 7.36 5.30 -10.43
CA VAL A 311 6.28 4.31 -10.34
C VAL A 311 6.80 2.96 -10.80
N ALA A 312 6.65 1.95 -9.95
CA ALA A 312 7.01 0.57 -10.30
C ALA A 312 5.89 -0.10 -11.11
N GLY A 313 6.26 -0.59 -12.29
CA GLY A 313 5.51 -1.59 -13.03
C GLY A 313 5.99 -3.00 -12.67
N LYS A 314 5.64 -3.97 -13.51
CA LYS A 314 6.03 -5.36 -13.26
C LYS A 314 7.55 -5.58 -13.36
N ASP A 315 8.18 -5.01 -14.38
CA ASP A 315 9.60 -5.20 -14.73
C ASP A 315 10.27 -3.88 -15.16
N ALA A 316 9.65 -2.75 -14.86
CA ALA A 316 10.16 -1.44 -15.26
C ALA A 316 9.77 -0.37 -14.25
N LEU A 317 10.69 0.54 -14.00
CA LEU A 317 10.41 1.80 -13.31
C LEU A 317 10.11 2.89 -14.33
N SER A 318 9.03 3.63 -14.10
CA SER A 318 8.58 4.74 -14.92
C SER A 318 8.72 6.05 -14.16
N ILE A 319 9.33 7.06 -14.79
CA ILE A 319 9.52 8.37 -14.19
C ILE A 319 8.56 9.35 -14.85
N PHE A 320 7.76 10.01 -14.02
CA PHE A 320 6.81 11.03 -14.43
C PHE A 320 7.25 12.38 -13.88
N GLN A 321 7.19 13.40 -14.72
CA GLN A 321 7.54 14.78 -14.40
C GLN A 321 6.27 15.64 -14.35
N TYR A 322 6.18 16.54 -13.37
CA TYR A 322 5.11 17.52 -13.30
C TYR A 322 5.15 18.46 -14.51
N ASP A 323 4.03 18.65 -15.18
CA ASP A 323 3.89 19.55 -16.32
C ASP A 323 2.87 20.64 -16.01
N LYS A 324 3.37 21.85 -15.77
CA LYS A 324 2.55 23.02 -15.46
C LYS A 324 1.46 23.32 -16.50
N LYS A 325 1.71 23.00 -17.78
CA LYS A 325 0.73 23.22 -18.85
C LYS A 325 -0.45 22.25 -18.74
N LEU A 326 -0.18 20.99 -18.43
CA LEU A 326 -1.22 19.99 -18.18
C LEU A 326 -2.00 20.31 -16.91
N ALA A 327 -1.35 20.74 -15.86
CA ALA A 327 -2.01 21.14 -14.61
C ALA A 327 -3.03 22.26 -14.80
N VAL A 328 -2.69 23.27 -15.59
CA VAL A 328 -3.62 24.39 -15.91
C VAL A 328 -4.83 23.89 -16.72
N GLN A 329 -4.61 22.98 -17.68
CA GLN A 329 -5.70 22.38 -18.46
C GLN A 329 -6.65 21.56 -17.58
N THR A 330 -6.10 20.81 -16.62
CA THR A 330 -6.89 20.02 -15.67
C THR A 330 -7.75 20.93 -14.78
N ALA A 331 -7.17 21.97 -14.23
CA ALA A 331 -7.89 22.93 -13.39
C ALA A 331 -9.03 23.64 -14.13
N CYS A 332 -8.86 23.94 -15.42
CA CYS A 332 -9.87 24.65 -16.21
C CYS A 332 -11.01 23.76 -16.75
N SER A 333 -10.79 22.45 -16.90
CA SER A 333 -11.77 21.55 -17.52
C SER A 333 -12.74 20.88 -16.53
N THR A 334 -12.38 20.79 -15.26
CA THR A 334 -13.11 20.03 -14.25
C THR A 334 -13.77 20.86 -13.16
N CYS A 335 -13.33 22.10 -12.98
CA CYS A 335 -13.82 22.95 -11.88
C CYS A 335 -14.53 24.18 -12.44
N GLY A 336 -15.73 24.44 -11.95
CA GLY A 336 -16.33 25.77 -11.99
C GLY A 336 -15.47 26.81 -11.25
N ILE A 337 -16.00 27.98 -11.06
CA ILE A 337 -15.32 29.19 -10.54
C ILE A 337 -14.58 29.00 -9.20
N ASP A 338 -14.88 27.95 -8.45
CA ASP A 338 -14.32 27.64 -7.11
C ASP A 338 -13.34 26.45 -7.11
N CYS A 339 -12.45 26.37 -8.08
CA CYS A 339 -11.45 25.31 -8.13
C CYS A 339 -10.44 25.44 -6.97
N PRO A 340 -10.36 24.45 -6.06
CA PRO A 340 -9.40 24.47 -4.95
C PRO A 340 -7.94 24.46 -5.40
N LEU A 341 -7.64 24.09 -6.64
CA LEU A 341 -6.29 24.18 -7.23
C LEU A 341 -5.83 25.60 -7.56
N LYS A 342 -6.66 26.63 -7.35
CA LYS A 342 -6.25 28.05 -7.46
C LYS A 342 -5.38 28.51 -6.30
N ILE A 343 -5.30 27.73 -5.22
CA ILE A 343 -4.52 28.09 -4.03
C ILE A 343 -3.12 27.48 -4.23
N GLY A 344 -2.23 28.18 -4.89
CA GLY A 344 -0.82 27.79 -4.98
C GLY A 344 -0.09 28.16 -6.26
N VAL A 345 -0.74 28.73 -7.25
CA VAL A 345 -0.06 29.30 -8.41
C VAL A 345 -0.01 30.81 -8.25
N THR A 346 0.96 31.28 -7.46
CA THR A 346 1.44 32.66 -7.61
C THR A 346 2.24 32.71 -8.89
N ILE A 347 1.74 33.46 -9.87
CA ILE A 347 2.39 33.75 -11.15
C ILE A 347 3.65 34.59 -10.90
#